data_43cbe749c19b381af7538baf8941a353
#
_entry.id   43cbe749c19b381af7538baf8941a353
#
_cell.length_a   1.000
_cell.length_b   1.000
_cell.length_c   1.000
_cell.angle_alpha   90.00
_cell.angle_beta   90.00
_cell.angle_gamma   90.00
#
_symmetry.space_group_name_H-M   'P 1'
#
loop_
_entity.id
_entity.type
_entity.pdbx_description
1 polymer ?
#
loop_
_entity_poly.entity_id
_entity_poly.type
_entity_poly.pdbx_seq_one_letter_code
_entity_poly.pdbx_strand_id
1 'polypeptide(L)'
;MLEVLQGYDEEKLRVLQEGFSYGFHLGCTDLPSSKVSRNHKSAVEHPSVIQDFIAQGRELGRIAGPFPSPPFTQFVSSPLGVVPKSEPGKFRVIHDLSFPKSNSVNSMIPEENSKVTYDSIDDITALLRKFGQGALMAKTDIQDAFRIIPIHPDDYKLLGFSWENSFYYDKCLPMGASSSCQIFEFLSCGLQWAMCEKFATAGMSHMLDDFFFIGPKDSLKCQSDLDTFLLICEKSGIPIKAEKTVSPTTVLTIYGIEIDSVALICRLPDLKLIKMRECLRLAKRKRTMTLKELQSLIGLLNFACLVVVPGRTFLRRLIDLTC
;
A
#
# COMPACT_ATOMS: atom_id res chain seq x y z
N MET A 1 -10.26 18.74 5.47
CA MET A 1 -9.33 17.87 6.24
C MET A 1 -8.72 18.60 7.43
N LEU A 2 -8.13 19.79 7.31
CA LEU A 2 -7.46 20.48 8.42
C LEU A 2 -8.36 20.77 9.62
N GLU A 3 -9.63 21.10 9.41
CA GLU A 3 -10.60 21.35 10.47
C GLU A 3 -10.85 20.11 11.37
N VAL A 4 -10.89 18.92 10.75
CA VAL A 4 -11.07 17.66 11.50
C VAL A 4 -9.81 17.25 12.27
N LEU A 5 -8.63 17.76 11.90
CA LEU A 5 -7.35 17.48 12.56
C LEU A 5 -6.98 18.50 13.65
N GLN A 6 -7.87 19.43 13.98
CA GLN A 6 -7.62 20.40 15.07
C GLN A 6 -7.41 19.67 16.41
N GLY A 7 -6.24 19.84 17.02
CA GLY A 7 -5.81 19.15 18.24
C GLY A 7 -5.06 17.84 18.00
N TYR A 8 -4.79 17.48 16.75
CA TYR A 8 -3.85 16.42 16.40
C TYR A 8 -2.43 16.82 16.81
N ASP A 9 -1.52 15.87 16.87
CA ASP A 9 -0.10 16.12 17.11
C ASP A 9 0.41 17.22 16.19
N GLU A 10 0.99 18.29 16.77
CA GLU A 10 1.35 19.52 16.04
C GLU A 10 2.41 19.28 14.95
N GLU A 11 3.38 18.39 15.20
CA GLU A 11 4.43 18.07 14.24
C GLU A 11 3.87 17.29 13.05
N LYS A 12 3.05 16.28 13.31
CA LYS A 12 2.38 15.49 12.26
C LYS A 12 1.38 16.33 11.48
N LEU A 13 0.65 17.21 12.16
CA LEU A 13 -0.27 18.16 11.51
C LEU A 13 0.49 19.10 10.57
N ARG A 14 1.64 19.63 11.00
CA ARG A 14 2.49 20.48 10.18
C ARG A 14 2.98 19.73 8.93
N VAL A 15 3.45 18.49 9.08
CA VAL A 15 3.87 17.66 7.94
C VAL A 15 2.74 17.49 6.92
N LEU A 16 1.52 17.24 7.37
CA LEU A 16 0.35 17.13 6.49
C LEU A 16 -0.01 18.46 5.84
N GLN A 17 0.02 19.57 6.58
CA GLN A 17 -0.27 20.91 6.07
C GLN A 17 0.72 21.33 4.98
N GLU A 18 2.01 21.22 5.27
CA GLU A 18 3.09 21.56 4.34
C GLU A 18 3.06 20.63 3.13
N GLY A 19 2.93 19.31 3.36
CA GLY A 19 2.91 18.32 2.30
C GLY A 19 1.75 18.49 1.32
N PHE A 20 0.52 18.77 1.80
CA PHE A 20 -0.61 19.02 0.91
C PHE A 20 -0.61 20.43 0.29
N SER A 21 0.06 21.41 0.89
CA SER A 21 0.16 22.76 0.35
C SER A 21 1.26 22.89 -0.70
N TYR A 22 2.41 22.26 -0.47
CA TYR A 22 3.62 22.45 -1.30
C TYR A 22 4.13 21.16 -1.94
N GLY A 23 3.61 20.01 -1.54
CA GLY A 23 4.10 18.68 -1.90
C GLY A 23 4.98 18.07 -0.81
N PHE A 24 4.97 16.75 -0.71
CA PHE A 24 5.79 16.00 0.23
C PHE A 24 7.17 15.74 -0.35
N HIS A 25 8.22 15.89 0.46
CA HIS A 25 9.55 15.47 0.09
C HIS A 25 9.72 13.96 0.22
N LEU A 26 10.47 13.35 -0.71
CA LEU A 26 10.84 11.93 -0.63
C LEU A 26 11.79 11.62 0.51
N GLY A 27 12.44 12.65 1.06
CA GLY A 27 13.39 12.52 2.17
C GLY A 27 14.77 11.99 1.76
N CYS A 28 15.18 12.21 0.52
CA CYS A 28 16.55 11.91 0.07
C CYS A 28 17.54 12.84 0.76
N THR A 29 18.63 12.28 1.31
CA THR A 29 19.73 13.03 1.93
C THR A 29 20.77 13.49 0.93
N ASP A 30 20.83 12.86 -0.24
CA ASP A 30 21.75 13.18 -1.31
C ASP A 30 21.05 12.96 -2.67
N LEU A 31 21.68 13.39 -3.75
CA LEU A 31 21.17 13.23 -5.10
C LEU A 31 21.92 12.10 -5.81
N PRO A 32 21.20 11.08 -6.34
CA PRO A 32 21.84 10.14 -7.25
C PRO A 32 22.43 10.86 -8.45
N SER A 33 23.50 10.33 -9.01
CA SER A 33 24.05 10.88 -10.24
C SER A 33 23.00 10.89 -11.35
N SER A 34 22.95 12.00 -12.11
CA SER A 34 22.05 12.13 -13.24
C SER A 34 22.31 11.02 -14.26
N LYS A 35 21.28 10.28 -14.60
CA LYS A 35 21.38 9.19 -15.58
C LYS A 35 20.04 8.82 -16.16
N VAL A 36 20.07 8.20 -17.32
CA VAL A 36 18.92 7.60 -18.00
C VAL A 36 19.08 6.09 -17.99
N SER A 37 18.21 5.39 -17.30
CA SER A 37 18.19 3.93 -17.24
C SER A 37 17.29 3.36 -18.35
N ARG A 38 17.67 2.18 -18.89
CA ARG A 38 16.81 1.43 -19.80
C ARG A 38 15.67 0.79 -19.02
N ASN A 39 14.48 0.78 -19.63
CA ASN A 39 13.32 0.10 -19.06
C ASN A 39 13.51 -1.42 -18.96
N HIS A 40 12.83 -2.04 -18.02
CA HIS A 40 12.82 -3.49 -17.89
C HIS A 40 12.17 -4.15 -19.12
N LYS A 41 12.59 -5.38 -19.41
CA LYS A 41 12.07 -6.17 -20.52
C LYS A 41 10.54 -6.28 -20.50
N SER A 42 9.95 -6.44 -19.31
CA SER A 42 8.50 -6.50 -19.11
C SER A 42 7.76 -5.23 -19.56
N ALA A 43 8.36 -4.05 -19.45
CA ALA A 43 7.77 -2.82 -19.99
C ALA A 43 7.76 -2.82 -21.53
N VAL A 44 8.85 -3.30 -22.14
CA VAL A 44 8.97 -3.41 -23.60
C VAL A 44 8.01 -4.46 -24.17
N GLU A 45 7.75 -5.54 -23.43
CA GLU A 45 6.82 -6.61 -23.81
C GLU A 45 5.34 -6.18 -23.67
N HIS A 46 5.04 -5.13 -22.89
CA HIS A 46 3.69 -4.62 -22.66
C HIS A 46 3.58 -3.11 -22.92
N PRO A 47 3.87 -2.63 -24.16
CA PRO A 47 3.95 -1.21 -24.46
C PRO A 47 2.62 -0.48 -24.24
N SER A 48 1.48 -1.08 -24.57
CA SER A 48 0.16 -0.48 -24.36
C SER A 48 -0.11 -0.17 -22.89
N VAL A 49 0.33 -1.03 -21.95
CA VAL A 49 0.17 -0.80 -20.51
C VAL A 49 0.93 0.45 -20.05
N ILE A 50 2.14 0.67 -20.61
CA ILE A 50 2.92 1.87 -20.30
C ILE A 50 2.30 3.12 -20.94
N GLN A 51 1.84 3.03 -22.18
CA GLN A 51 1.17 4.13 -22.88
C GLN A 51 -0.10 4.56 -22.15
N ASP A 52 -0.94 3.60 -21.75
CA ASP A 52 -2.16 3.87 -20.97
C ASP A 52 -1.83 4.53 -19.61
N PHE A 53 -0.80 4.03 -18.92
CA PHE A 53 -0.33 4.63 -17.66
C PHE A 53 0.11 6.09 -17.84
N ILE A 54 0.88 6.38 -18.88
CA ILE A 54 1.34 7.74 -19.19
C ILE A 54 0.15 8.63 -19.60
N ALA A 55 -0.73 8.15 -20.50
CA ALA A 55 -1.88 8.91 -20.94
C ALA A 55 -2.80 9.29 -19.79
N GLN A 56 -3.20 8.32 -18.98
CA GLN A 56 -4.03 8.54 -17.80
C GLN A 56 -3.33 9.44 -16.77
N GLY A 57 -2.03 9.24 -16.53
CA GLY A 57 -1.27 10.06 -15.59
C GLY A 57 -1.17 11.51 -16.02
N ARG A 58 -1.07 11.78 -17.32
CA ARG A 58 -1.06 13.14 -17.89
C ARG A 58 -2.44 13.78 -17.81
N GLU A 59 -3.49 13.06 -18.17
CA GLU A 59 -4.87 13.54 -18.08
C GLU A 59 -5.23 13.97 -16.65
N LEU A 60 -4.79 13.18 -15.66
CA LEU A 60 -4.99 13.48 -14.24
C LEU A 60 -3.97 14.48 -13.65
N GLY A 61 -3.07 15.04 -14.48
CA GLY A 61 -2.05 15.97 -14.02
C GLY A 61 -0.97 15.37 -13.10
N ARG A 62 -0.91 14.05 -13.02
CA ARG A 62 0.03 13.28 -12.16
C ARG A 62 1.39 13.05 -12.81
N ILE A 63 1.48 13.10 -14.14
CA ILE A 63 2.70 12.93 -14.94
C ILE A 63 2.89 14.16 -15.81
N ALA A 64 4.12 14.67 -15.87
CA ALA A 64 4.53 15.74 -16.77
C ALA A 64 5.34 15.17 -17.94
N GLY A 65 5.22 15.79 -19.11
CA GLY A 65 5.85 15.40 -20.38
C GLY A 65 4.80 15.19 -21.50
N PRO A 66 5.22 14.76 -22.72
CA PRO A 66 6.59 14.39 -23.08
C PRO A 66 7.55 15.57 -23.23
N PHE A 67 8.81 15.35 -22.88
CA PHE A 67 9.90 16.29 -23.12
C PHE A 67 10.90 15.64 -24.09
N PRO A 68 11.48 16.41 -25.05
CA PRO A 68 12.44 15.88 -26.01
C PRO A 68 13.82 15.62 -25.39
N SER A 69 14.10 16.24 -24.24
CA SER A 69 15.32 16.09 -23.44
C SER A 69 14.99 16.12 -21.96
N PRO A 70 15.89 15.69 -21.06
CA PRO A 70 15.69 15.79 -19.63
C PRO A 70 15.28 17.20 -19.21
N PRO A 71 14.14 17.38 -18.51
CA PRO A 71 13.59 18.71 -18.21
C PRO A 71 14.34 19.46 -17.08
N PHE A 72 15.25 18.79 -16.38
CA PHE A 72 16.06 19.35 -15.29
C PHE A 72 17.53 19.08 -15.53
N THR A 73 18.41 20.00 -15.09
CA THR A 73 19.87 19.83 -15.20
C THR A 73 20.36 18.57 -14.50
N GLN A 74 19.81 18.29 -13.31
CA GLN A 74 19.94 17.00 -12.66
C GLN A 74 18.65 16.23 -12.91
N PHE A 75 18.73 15.05 -13.49
CA PHE A 75 17.57 14.23 -13.82
C PHE A 75 17.89 12.76 -13.67
N VAL A 76 17.17 12.11 -12.79
CA VAL A 76 17.29 10.66 -12.56
C VAL A 76 16.13 9.98 -13.27
N SER A 77 16.42 9.25 -14.35
CA SER A 77 15.43 8.46 -15.08
C SER A 77 15.55 7.00 -14.67
N SER A 78 14.62 6.55 -13.83
CA SER A 78 14.55 5.18 -13.34
C SER A 78 13.76 4.28 -14.30
N PRO A 79 14.02 2.95 -14.33
CA PRO A 79 13.35 2.04 -15.24
C PRO A 79 11.86 1.89 -14.93
N LEU A 80 11.05 1.76 -15.96
CA LEU A 80 9.70 1.23 -15.85
C LEU A 80 9.70 -0.28 -16.05
N GLY A 81 8.81 -0.96 -15.35
CA GLY A 81 8.51 -2.38 -15.51
C GLY A 81 7.00 -2.63 -15.47
N VAL A 82 6.59 -3.82 -15.87
CA VAL A 82 5.20 -4.26 -15.81
C VAL A 82 5.13 -5.59 -15.08
N VAL A 83 4.21 -5.71 -14.12
CA VAL A 83 3.94 -6.95 -13.40
C VAL A 83 2.45 -7.29 -13.47
N PRO A 84 2.08 -8.57 -13.54
CA PRO A 84 0.69 -8.98 -13.51
C PRO A 84 0.07 -8.68 -12.14
N LYS A 85 -1.20 -8.28 -12.14
CA LYS A 85 -2.04 -8.23 -10.93
C LYS A 85 -2.59 -9.63 -10.61
N SER A 86 -3.24 -9.77 -9.45
CA SER A 86 -3.96 -11.00 -9.09
C SER A 86 -5.11 -11.34 -10.02
N GLU A 87 -5.72 -10.33 -10.63
CA GLU A 87 -6.76 -10.49 -11.65
C GLU A 87 -6.14 -10.84 -13.00
N PRO A 88 -6.60 -11.93 -13.65
CA PRO A 88 -6.09 -12.32 -14.97
C PRO A 88 -6.21 -11.20 -16.02
N GLY A 89 -5.16 -10.99 -16.79
CA GLY A 89 -5.12 -9.97 -17.85
C GLY A 89 -4.93 -8.53 -17.37
N LYS A 90 -4.89 -8.27 -16.06
CA LYS A 90 -4.58 -6.94 -15.52
C LYS A 90 -3.12 -6.82 -15.12
N PHE A 91 -2.54 -5.65 -15.38
CA PHE A 91 -1.14 -5.34 -15.12
C PHE A 91 -1.00 -4.12 -14.22
N ARG A 92 0.18 -4.00 -13.60
CA ARG A 92 0.61 -2.83 -12.84
C ARG A 92 1.95 -2.36 -13.38
N VAL A 93 2.08 -1.07 -13.63
CA VAL A 93 3.37 -0.43 -13.94
C VAL A 93 4.16 -0.28 -12.64
N ILE A 94 5.44 -0.60 -12.71
CA ILE A 94 6.42 -0.38 -11.65
C ILE A 94 7.36 0.72 -12.12
N HIS A 95 7.60 1.71 -11.28
CA HIS A 95 8.70 2.67 -11.40
C HIS A 95 9.81 2.21 -10.45
N ASP A 96 10.88 1.62 -10.99
CA ASP A 96 11.93 0.97 -10.19
C ASP A 96 12.95 1.99 -9.67
N LEU A 97 12.62 2.62 -8.57
CA LEU A 97 13.46 3.60 -7.88
C LEU A 97 14.61 2.97 -7.07
N SER A 98 14.76 1.63 -7.13
CA SER A 98 15.88 0.89 -6.51
C SER A 98 16.97 0.51 -7.51
N PHE A 99 16.85 0.90 -8.79
CA PHE A 99 17.83 0.57 -9.80
C PHE A 99 18.73 1.76 -10.18
N PRO A 100 20.06 1.52 -10.25
CA PRO A 100 20.84 0.41 -9.73
C PRO A 100 21.00 0.51 -8.21
N LYS A 101 21.20 -0.62 -7.54
CA LYS A 101 21.18 -0.72 -6.06
C LYS A 101 22.07 0.31 -5.33
N SER A 102 23.23 0.65 -5.88
CA SER A 102 24.21 1.52 -5.22
C SER A 102 24.06 3.02 -5.51
N ASN A 103 23.24 3.38 -6.49
CA ASN A 103 23.04 4.79 -6.91
C ASN A 103 21.64 4.97 -7.48
N SER A 104 20.66 4.72 -6.66
CA SER A 104 19.23 4.82 -6.95
C SER A 104 18.58 5.86 -6.04
N VAL A 105 17.37 6.28 -6.36
CA VAL A 105 16.61 7.17 -5.48
C VAL A 105 16.45 6.55 -4.10
N ASN A 106 16.08 5.28 -4.03
CA ASN A 106 15.89 4.59 -2.75
C ASN A 106 17.18 4.42 -1.93
N SER A 107 18.35 4.37 -2.58
CA SER A 107 19.63 4.32 -1.85
C SER A 107 20.01 5.63 -1.17
N MET A 108 19.33 6.73 -1.51
CA MET A 108 19.53 8.05 -0.90
C MET A 108 18.44 8.39 0.13
N ILE A 109 17.45 7.51 0.32
CA ILE A 109 16.41 7.65 1.36
C ILE A 109 16.88 6.91 2.61
N PRO A 110 17.10 7.60 3.74
CA PRO A 110 17.47 6.98 5.00
C PRO A 110 16.44 5.95 5.46
N GLU A 111 16.90 4.92 6.18
CA GLU A 111 16.02 3.85 6.65
C GLU A 111 14.92 4.35 7.58
N GLU A 112 15.20 5.38 8.40
CA GLU A 112 14.23 6.03 9.28
C GLU A 112 13.03 6.63 8.53
N ASN A 113 13.24 7.09 7.29
CA ASN A 113 12.18 7.63 6.42
C ASN A 113 11.37 6.55 5.69
N SER A 114 11.65 5.28 5.96
CA SER A 114 10.94 4.13 5.38
C SER A 114 10.30 3.21 6.41
N LYS A 115 10.53 3.48 7.71
CA LYS A 115 9.98 2.67 8.81
C LYS A 115 8.54 3.05 9.08
N VAL A 116 7.66 2.05 9.04
CA VAL A 116 6.24 2.17 9.39
C VAL A 116 5.84 1.03 10.30
N THR A 117 5.06 1.35 11.31
CA THR A 117 4.41 0.33 12.14
C THR A 117 2.94 0.28 11.75
N TYR A 118 2.50 -0.85 11.27
CA TYR A 118 1.12 -1.07 10.86
C TYR A 118 0.33 -1.77 11.94
N ASP A 119 -0.98 -1.51 11.96
CA ASP A 119 -1.91 -2.37 12.65
C ASP A 119 -1.87 -3.78 12.05
N SER A 120 -2.11 -4.76 12.90
CA SER A 120 -2.02 -6.18 12.57
C SER A 120 -3.36 -6.89 12.76
N ILE A 121 -3.41 -8.16 12.39
CA ILE A 121 -4.57 -8.99 12.68
C ILE A 121 -4.80 -9.17 14.19
N ASP A 122 -3.75 -9.02 15.00
CA ASP A 122 -3.86 -9.09 16.46
C ASP A 122 -4.63 -7.88 17.02
N ASP A 123 -4.45 -6.68 16.44
CA ASP A 123 -5.19 -5.48 16.82
C ASP A 123 -6.68 -5.64 16.46
N ILE A 124 -6.98 -6.18 15.29
CA ILE A 124 -8.36 -6.48 14.89
C ILE A 124 -8.98 -7.54 15.82
N THR A 125 -8.23 -8.58 16.18
CA THR A 125 -8.76 -9.59 17.12
C THR A 125 -8.96 -9.03 18.53
N ALA A 126 -8.15 -8.08 18.95
CA ALA A 126 -8.37 -7.35 20.21
C ALA A 126 -9.67 -6.52 20.17
N LEU A 127 -9.92 -5.82 19.08
CA LEU A 127 -11.20 -5.12 18.86
C LEU A 127 -12.38 -6.11 18.85
N LEU A 128 -12.26 -7.25 18.16
CA LEU A 128 -13.30 -8.26 18.13
C LEU A 128 -13.61 -8.81 19.54
N ARG A 129 -12.59 -9.03 20.37
CA ARG A 129 -12.80 -9.44 21.79
C ARG A 129 -13.51 -8.37 22.60
N LYS A 130 -13.22 -7.08 22.32
CA LYS A 130 -13.89 -5.96 23.01
C LYS A 130 -15.38 -5.90 22.69
N PHE A 131 -15.77 -6.11 21.42
CA PHE A 131 -17.18 -6.01 20.99
C PHE A 131 -17.94 -7.33 21.12
N GLY A 132 -17.23 -8.45 21.16
CA GLY A 132 -17.78 -9.76 21.39
C GLY A 132 -18.45 -10.41 20.19
N GLN A 133 -19.13 -11.51 20.47
CA GLN A 133 -19.76 -12.34 19.44
C GLN A 133 -20.88 -11.60 18.69
N GLY A 134 -20.83 -11.70 17.37
CA GLY A 134 -21.80 -11.06 16.49
C GLY A 134 -21.51 -9.59 16.21
N ALA A 135 -20.34 -9.06 16.63
CA ALA A 135 -19.92 -7.71 16.28
C ALA A 135 -20.00 -7.46 14.77
N LEU A 136 -20.48 -6.29 14.37
CA LEU A 136 -20.59 -5.88 12.98
C LEU A 136 -19.29 -5.24 12.50
N MET A 137 -18.78 -5.70 11.38
CA MET A 137 -17.53 -5.27 10.77
C MET A 137 -17.76 -4.67 9.39
N ALA A 138 -17.11 -3.57 9.09
CA ALA A 138 -17.14 -2.92 7.79
C ALA A 138 -15.73 -2.56 7.34
N LYS A 139 -15.54 -2.30 6.05
CA LYS A 139 -14.26 -1.82 5.53
C LYS A 139 -14.42 -0.92 4.32
N THR A 140 -13.40 -0.14 4.05
CA THR A 140 -13.26 0.65 2.82
C THR A 140 -11.78 0.80 2.44
N ASP A 141 -11.51 1.25 1.22
CA ASP A 141 -10.16 1.35 0.63
C ASP A 141 -10.06 2.69 -0.11
N ILE A 142 -8.96 3.42 0.09
CA ILE A 142 -8.71 4.67 -0.63
C ILE A 142 -8.28 4.34 -2.06
N GLN A 143 -8.97 4.94 -3.02
CA GLN A 143 -8.67 4.75 -4.42
C GLN A 143 -7.35 5.45 -4.78
N ASP A 144 -6.50 4.74 -5.56
CA ASP A 144 -5.22 5.27 -6.04
C ASP A 144 -4.28 5.76 -4.91
N ALA A 145 -4.49 5.39 -3.67
CA ALA A 145 -3.74 5.64 -2.44
C ALA A 145 -2.55 6.62 -2.58
N PHE A 146 -1.35 6.13 -2.89
CA PHE A 146 -0.17 6.97 -3.05
C PHE A 146 -0.31 8.06 -4.13
N ARG A 147 -1.11 7.82 -5.18
CA ARG A 147 -1.26 8.74 -6.31
C ARG A 147 -2.09 9.99 -6.01
N ILE A 148 -2.69 10.09 -4.83
CA ILE A 148 -3.37 11.31 -4.34
C ILE A 148 -2.41 12.23 -3.57
N ILE A 149 -1.23 11.74 -3.20
CA ILE A 149 -0.23 12.48 -2.45
C ILE A 149 0.67 13.27 -3.42
N PRO A 150 0.68 14.60 -3.37
CA PRO A 150 1.56 15.42 -4.22
C PRO A 150 3.00 15.33 -3.74
N ILE A 151 3.96 15.35 -4.68
CA ILE A 151 5.39 15.45 -4.38
C ILE A 151 5.86 16.89 -4.55
N HIS A 152 6.77 17.32 -3.69
CA HIS A 152 7.37 18.64 -3.75
C HIS A 152 8.11 18.83 -5.08
N PRO A 153 7.96 19.99 -5.77
CA PRO A 153 8.57 20.23 -7.09
C PRO A 153 10.09 20.03 -7.14
N ASP A 154 10.79 20.27 -6.04
CA ASP A 154 12.24 20.04 -5.95
C ASP A 154 12.64 18.57 -6.12
N ASP A 155 11.71 17.63 -5.87
CA ASP A 155 11.93 16.19 -5.97
C ASP A 155 11.48 15.61 -7.32
N TYR A 156 10.82 16.39 -8.20
CA TYR A 156 10.41 15.90 -9.53
C TYR A 156 11.58 15.37 -10.35
N LYS A 157 12.77 15.97 -10.21
CA LYS A 157 14.01 15.53 -10.86
C LYS A 157 14.44 14.09 -10.50
N LEU A 158 13.95 13.55 -9.36
CA LEU A 158 14.21 12.19 -8.86
C LEU A 158 13.22 11.16 -9.41
N LEU A 159 12.06 11.62 -9.89
CA LEU A 159 10.95 10.78 -10.34
C LEU A 159 10.83 10.71 -11.87
N GLY A 160 11.96 10.84 -12.55
CA GLY A 160 12.05 10.75 -13.99
C GLY A 160 11.94 9.31 -14.51
N PHE A 161 11.42 9.20 -15.72
CA PHE A 161 11.45 7.98 -16.54
C PHE A 161 11.44 8.36 -18.02
N SER A 162 11.79 7.40 -18.89
CA SER A 162 11.80 7.60 -20.33
C SER A 162 10.92 6.57 -21.03
N TRP A 163 10.21 6.98 -22.08
CA TRP A 163 9.44 6.11 -22.94
C TRP A 163 9.42 6.64 -24.37
N GLU A 164 9.69 5.77 -25.36
CA GLU A 164 9.67 6.11 -26.81
C GLU A 164 10.41 7.40 -27.14
N ASN A 165 11.68 7.48 -26.69
CA ASN A 165 12.56 8.65 -26.88
C ASN A 165 12.08 9.97 -26.26
N SER A 166 11.10 9.92 -25.40
CA SER A 166 10.62 11.08 -24.63
C SER A 166 10.88 10.88 -23.15
N PHE A 167 10.99 12.00 -22.45
CA PHE A 167 11.20 12.02 -21.00
C PHE A 167 9.93 12.49 -20.29
N TYR A 168 9.72 11.94 -19.11
CA TYR A 168 8.58 12.20 -18.25
C TYR A 168 9.05 12.23 -16.81
N TYR A 169 8.25 12.83 -15.93
CA TYR A 169 8.43 12.68 -14.49
C TYR A 169 7.09 12.61 -13.76
N ASP A 170 7.09 11.90 -12.64
CA ASP A 170 5.95 11.83 -11.74
C ASP A 170 5.84 13.06 -10.85
N LYS A 171 4.61 13.51 -10.59
CA LYS A 171 4.29 14.62 -9.69
C LYS A 171 3.58 14.15 -8.41
N CYS A 172 3.29 12.87 -8.34
CA CYS A 172 2.63 12.23 -7.21
C CYS A 172 3.51 11.13 -6.63
N LEU A 173 3.23 10.76 -5.40
CA LEU A 173 3.96 9.74 -4.67
C LEU A 173 3.96 8.40 -5.43
N PRO A 174 5.13 7.86 -5.81
CA PRO A 174 5.22 6.61 -6.55
C PRO A 174 5.14 5.42 -5.59
N MET A 175 4.61 4.29 -6.04
CA MET A 175 4.63 3.04 -5.25
C MET A 175 6.04 2.47 -5.04
N GLY A 176 7.03 2.94 -5.79
CA GLY A 176 8.40 2.41 -5.79
C GLY A 176 9.38 3.09 -4.82
N ALA A 177 9.04 4.26 -4.25
CA ALA A 177 9.91 4.91 -3.27
C ALA A 177 9.80 4.23 -1.90
N SER A 178 10.94 4.05 -1.23
CA SER A 178 10.98 3.41 0.09
C SER A 178 10.27 4.24 1.17
N SER A 179 10.24 5.56 1.04
CA SER A 179 9.50 6.47 1.95
C SER A 179 7.99 6.54 1.67
N SER A 180 7.50 5.99 0.56
CA SER A 180 6.10 6.16 0.16
C SER A 180 5.10 5.67 1.20
N CYS A 181 5.38 4.53 1.83
CA CYS A 181 4.50 4.00 2.87
C CYS A 181 4.43 4.93 4.08
N GLN A 182 5.57 5.48 4.54
CA GLN A 182 5.61 6.38 5.68
C GLN A 182 4.88 7.69 5.40
N ILE A 183 5.08 8.27 4.20
CA ILE A 183 4.41 9.52 3.80
C ILE A 183 2.89 9.32 3.75
N PHE A 184 2.43 8.21 3.17
CA PHE A 184 1.00 7.92 3.11
C PHE A 184 0.41 7.64 4.49
N GLU A 185 1.17 6.99 5.37
CA GLU A 185 0.75 6.67 6.74
C GLU A 185 0.48 7.91 7.59
N PHE A 186 1.14 9.04 7.33
CA PHE A 186 0.79 10.31 7.99
C PHE A 186 -0.68 10.68 7.73
N LEU A 187 -1.17 10.51 6.50
CA LEU A 187 -2.58 10.76 6.15
C LEU A 187 -3.49 9.76 6.87
N SER A 188 -3.18 8.46 6.81
CA SER A 188 -4.01 7.39 7.37
C SER A 188 -4.11 7.49 8.89
N CYS A 189 -3.00 7.77 9.58
CA CYS A 189 -2.98 8.04 11.01
C CYS A 189 -3.80 9.27 11.38
N GLY A 190 -3.71 10.35 10.59
CA GLY A 190 -4.53 11.55 10.80
C GLY A 190 -6.03 11.27 10.67
N LEU A 191 -6.44 10.51 9.66
CA LEU A 191 -7.83 10.10 9.46
C LEU A 191 -8.32 9.21 10.61
N GLN A 192 -7.54 8.22 11.03
CA GLN A 192 -7.90 7.37 12.17
C GLN A 192 -8.03 8.18 13.46
N TRP A 193 -7.07 9.06 13.74
CA TRP A 193 -7.13 9.93 14.91
C TRP A 193 -8.39 10.78 14.90
N ALA A 194 -8.71 11.43 13.79
CA ALA A 194 -9.91 12.25 13.65
C ALA A 194 -11.18 11.43 13.92
N MET A 195 -11.27 10.23 13.39
CA MET A 195 -12.41 9.35 13.62
C MET A 195 -12.53 8.95 15.11
N CYS A 196 -11.43 8.60 15.76
CA CYS A 196 -11.44 8.19 17.15
C CYS A 196 -11.73 9.35 18.10
N GLU A 197 -11.07 10.50 17.93
CA GLU A 197 -11.10 11.61 18.90
C GLU A 197 -12.25 12.59 18.65
N LYS A 198 -12.65 12.83 17.37
CA LYS A 198 -13.68 13.81 17.04
C LYS A 198 -15.06 13.18 16.84
N PHE A 199 -15.13 11.95 16.36
CA PHE A 199 -16.37 11.27 16.02
C PHE A 199 -16.68 10.08 16.92
N ALA A 200 -15.84 9.85 17.94
CA ALA A 200 -16.03 8.79 18.94
C ALA A 200 -16.35 7.44 18.28
N THR A 201 -15.55 7.05 17.27
CA THR A 201 -15.68 5.79 16.58
C THR A 201 -15.59 4.63 17.57
N ALA A 202 -16.48 3.65 17.43
CA ALA A 202 -16.54 2.52 18.36
C ALA A 202 -15.28 1.67 18.34
N GLY A 203 -14.80 1.35 17.14
CA GLY A 203 -13.54 0.66 16.91
C GLY A 203 -13.11 0.80 15.44
N MET A 204 -11.84 1.07 15.25
CA MET A 204 -11.24 1.28 13.93
C MET A 204 -9.80 0.77 13.92
N SER A 205 -9.35 0.33 12.76
CA SER A 205 -7.96 -0.04 12.47
C SER A 205 -7.68 0.31 11.01
N HIS A 206 -6.42 0.56 10.67
CA HIS A 206 -6.02 0.74 9.29
C HIS A 206 -4.66 0.11 8.97
N MET A 207 -4.47 -0.19 7.71
CA MET A 207 -3.17 -0.55 7.15
C MET A 207 -3.02 0.17 5.81
N LEU A 208 -2.31 1.30 5.81
CA LEU A 208 -2.22 2.21 4.65
C LEU A 208 -3.63 2.63 4.17
N ASP A 209 -4.04 2.18 3.00
CA ASP A 209 -5.29 2.50 2.32
C ASP A 209 -6.49 1.64 2.73
N ASP A 210 -6.25 0.51 3.39
CA ASP A 210 -7.31 -0.39 3.90
C ASP A 210 -7.78 0.06 5.29
N PHE A 211 -9.03 0.52 5.41
CA PHE A 211 -9.66 0.94 6.67
C PHE A 211 -10.71 -0.06 7.13
N PHE A 212 -10.64 -0.43 8.40
CA PHE A 212 -11.53 -1.38 9.06
C PHE A 212 -12.32 -0.69 10.17
N PHE A 213 -13.60 -1.00 10.27
CA PHE A 213 -14.53 -0.51 11.30
C PHE A 213 -15.21 -1.68 11.98
N ILE A 214 -15.46 -1.54 13.29
CA ILE A 214 -16.18 -2.54 14.07
C ILE A 214 -17.05 -1.86 15.13
N GLY A 215 -18.23 -2.41 15.33
CA GLY A 215 -19.17 -1.94 16.35
C GLY A 215 -19.99 -3.07 16.95
N PRO A 216 -20.77 -2.75 18.02
CA PRO A 216 -21.59 -3.75 18.69
C PRO A 216 -22.61 -4.38 17.75
N LYS A 217 -22.97 -5.65 17.99
CA LYS A 217 -24.14 -6.27 17.35
C LYS A 217 -25.38 -5.45 17.70
N ASP A 218 -26.41 -5.56 16.90
CA ASP A 218 -27.71 -4.90 17.11
C ASP A 218 -27.60 -3.36 17.22
N SER A 219 -26.55 -2.75 16.66
CA SER A 219 -26.27 -1.32 16.68
C SER A 219 -25.99 -0.79 15.28
N LEU A 220 -26.43 0.43 14.99
CA LEU A 220 -26.08 1.14 13.76
C LEU A 220 -24.69 1.80 13.82
N LYS A 221 -23.97 1.66 14.93
CA LYS A 221 -22.70 2.40 15.15
C LYS A 221 -21.65 2.09 14.10
N CYS A 222 -21.46 0.82 13.72
CA CYS A 222 -20.52 0.43 12.68
C CYS A 222 -20.85 1.07 11.32
N GLN A 223 -22.13 1.13 10.96
CA GLN A 223 -22.57 1.81 9.72
C GLN A 223 -22.37 3.32 9.82
N SER A 224 -22.75 3.93 10.93
CA SER A 224 -22.59 5.37 11.17
C SER A 224 -21.10 5.78 11.14
N ASP A 225 -20.21 4.95 11.67
CA ASP A 225 -18.76 5.21 11.64
C ASP A 225 -18.22 5.14 10.20
N LEU A 226 -18.61 4.12 9.44
CA LEU A 226 -18.27 4.03 8.01
C LEU A 226 -18.79 5.24 7.23
N ASP A 227 -20.06 5.60 7.40
CA ASP A 227 -20.67 6.73 6.69
C ASP A 227 -19.97 8.05 7.03
N THR A 228 -19.61 8.25 8.30
CA THR A 228 -18.86 9.42 8.76
C THR A 228 -17.49 9.48 8.10
N PHE A 229 -16.77 8.36 8.03
CA PHE A 229 -15.48 8.28 7.36
C PHE A 229 -15.59 8.60 5.86
N LEU A 230 -16.58 8.02 5.18
CA LEU A 230 -16.84 8.28 3.77
C LEU A 230 -17.13 9.77 3.51
N LEU A 231 -17.93 10.39 4.37
CA LEU A 231 -18.23 11.83 4.30
C LEU A 231 -16.99 12.71 4.52
N ILE A 232 -16.10 12.33 5.47
CA ILE A 232 -14.83 13.04 5.68
C ILE A 232 -13.96 12.94 4.45
N CYS A 233 -13.84 11.74 3.88
CA CYS A 233 -13.05 11.53 2.66
C CYS A 233 -13.62 12.35 1.49
N GLU A 234 -14.93 12.34 1.26
CA GLU A 234 -15.59 13.13 0.23
C GLU A 234 -15.30 14.62 0.39
N LYS A 235 -15.54 15.19 1.59
CA LYS A 235 -15.28 16.60 1.89
C LYS A 235 -13.81 16.98 1.79
N SER A 236 -12.91 16.04 1.99
CA SER A 236 -11.46 16.25 1.89
C SER A 236 -10.89 15.96 0.49
N GLY A 237 -11.73 15.56 -0.48
CA GLY A 237 -11.29 15.21 -1.83
C GLY A 237 -10.48 13.89 -1.87
N ILE A 238 -10.64 13.01 -0.88
CA ILE A 238 -9.98 11.71 -0.84
C ILE A 238 -10.88 10.68 -1.54
N PRO A 239 -10.49 10.15 -2.71
CA PRO A 239 -11.33 9.23 -3.46
C PRO A 239 -11.40 7.87 -2.78
N ILE A 240 -12.61 7.32 -2.71
CA ILE A 240 -12.87 5.98 -2.13
C ILE A 240 -13.18 4.99 -3.24
N LYS A 241 -12.70 3.78 -3.07
CA LYS A 241 -12.94 2.67 -3.97
C LYS A 241 -14.26 1.96 -3.62
N ALA A 242 -15.36 2.41 -4.24
CA ALA A 242 -16.71 1.97 -3.90
C ALA A 242 -16.88 0.45 -3.99
N GLU A 243 -16.29 -0.22 -4.98
CA GLU A 243 -16.38 -1.68 -5.16
C GLU A 243 -15.64 -2.50 -4.09
N LYS A 244 -14.78 -1.87 -3.30
CA LYS A 244 -14.11 -2.50 -2.15
C LYS A 244 -14.76 -2.13 -0.81
N THR A 245 -15.67 -1.17 -0.81
CA THR A 245 -16.40 -0.80 0.40
C THR A 245 -17.41 -1.88 0.74
N VAL A 246 -17.32 -2.39 1.95
CA VAL A 246 -18.22 -3.44 2.48
C VAL A 246 -18.96 -2.88 3.67
N SER A 247 -20.29 -2.84 3.56
CA SER A 247 -21.20 -2.47 4.64
C SER A 247 -21.13 -3.47 5.82
N PRO A 248 -21.63 -3.09 7.01
CA PRO A 248 -21.52 -3.93 8.21
C PRO A 248 -22.00 -5.36 7.99
N THR A 249 -21.12 -6.30 8.30
CA THR A 249 -21.35 -7.74 8.20
C THR A 249 -20.65 -8.48 9.36
N THR A 250 -21.05 -9.71 9.62
CA THR A 250 -20.42 -10.56 10.63
C THR A 250 -19.28 -11.41 10.09
N VAL A 251 -19.13 -11.48 8.75
CA VAL A 251 -18.00 -12.19 8.09
C VAL A 251 -17.33 -11.23 7.13
N LEU A 252 -16.05 -10.95 7.35
CA LEU A 252 -15.29 -9.98 6.56
C LEU A 252 -13.86 -10.42 6.33
N THR A 253 -13.35 -10.20 5.11
CA THR A 253 -11.92 -10.37 4.82
C THR A 253 -11.21 -9.01 4.91
N ILE A 254 -10.25 -8.91 5.84
CA ILE A 254 -9.38 -7.75 6.04
C ILE A 254 -7.93 -8.20 6.24
N TYR A 255 -6.96 -7.44 5.76
CA TYR A 255 -5.52 -7.78 5.73
C TYR A 255 -5.24 -9.19 5.18
N GLY A 256 -6.15 -9.65 4.32
CA GLY A 256 -6.09 -10.96 3.68
C GLY A 256 -6.47 -12.15 4.56
N ILE A 257 -7.04 -11.92 5.75
CA ILE A 257 -7.60 -12.89 6.67
C ILE A 257 -9.12 -12.71 6.71
N GLU A 258 -9.87 -13.81 6.66
CA GLU A 258 -11.32 -13.80 6.86
C GLU A 258 -11.63 -13.96 8.35
N ILE A 259 -12.45 -13.04 8.84
CA ILE A 259 -12.89 -12.97 10.24
C ILE A 259 -14.39 -13.27 10.27
N ASP A 260 -14.79 -14.17 11.16
CA ASP A 260 -16.18 -14.50 11.44
C ASP A 260 -16.46 -14.15 12.92
N SER A 261 -17.19 -13.06 13.13
CA SER A 261 -17.50 -12.57 14.48
C SER A 261 -18.55 -13.43 15.21
N VAL A 262 -19.35 -14.20 14.49
CA VAL A 262 -20.34 -15.11 15.09
C VAL A 262 -19.66 -16.38 15.59
N ALA A 263 -18.80 -16.97 14.77
CA ALA A 263 -18.02 -18.14 15.15
C ALA A 263 -16.80 -17.82 16.02
N LEU A 264 -16.41 -16.51 16.10
CA LEU A 264 -15.19 -16.02 16.78
C LEU A 264 -13.92 -16.71 16.27
N ILE A 265 -13.80 -16.82 14.95
CA ILE A 265 -12.65 -17.42 14.27
C ILE A 265 -12.03 -16.49 13.24
N CYS A 266 -10.71 -16.66 13.07
CA CYS A 266 -9.95 -16.11 11.95
C CYS A 266 -9.48 -17.27 11.09
N ARG A 267 -9.65 -17.16 9.76
CA ARG A 267 -9.26 -18.21 8.82
C ARG A 267 -8.69 -17.63 7.52
N LEU A 268 -7.94 -18.45 6.80
CA LEU A 268 -7.53 -18.09 5.45
C LEU A 268 -8.74 -18.16 4.51
N PRO A 269 -8.94 -17.15 3.66
CA PRO A 269 -9.93 -17.24 2.58
C PRO A 269 -9.70 -18.47 1.70
N ASP A 270 -10.77 -19.10 1.23
CA ASP A 270 -10.72 -20.37 0.49
C ASP A 270 -9.76 -20.35 -0.70
N LEU A 271 -9.74 -19.25 -1.48
CA LEU A 271 -8.84 -19.12 -2.61
C LEU A 271 -7.35 -19.14 -2.19
N LYS A 272 -7.02 -18.53 -1.06
CA LYS A 272 -5.65 -18.58 -0.51
C LYS A 272 -5.31 -19.98 -0.01
N LEU A 273 -6.25 -20.65 0.62
CA LEU A 273 -6.09 -22.01 1.13
C LEU A 273 -5.88 -23.02 -0.03
N ILE A 274 -6.64 -22.91 -1.11
CA ILE A 274 -6.48 -23.71 -2.33
C ILE A 274 -5.08 -23.51 -2.91
N LYS A 275 -4.69 -22.25 -3.13
CA LYS A 275 -3.35 -21.89 -3.67
C LYS A 275 -2.23 -22.45 -2.79
N MET A 276 -2.35 -22.34 -1.47
CA MET A 276 -1.37 -22.87 -0.53
C MET A 276 -1.26 -24.40 -0.60
N ARG A 277 -2.39 -25.10 -0.62
CA ARG A 277 -2.41 -26.56 -0.78
C ARG A 277 -1.75 -27.00 -2.08
N GLU A 278 -1.96 -26.28 -3.16
CA GLU A 278 -1.32 -26.56 -4.44
C GLU A 278 0.20 -26.32 -4.39
N CYS A 279 0.65 -25.19 -3.85
CA CYS A 279 2.07 -24.91 -3.67
C CYS A 279 2.76 -25.99 -2.82
N LEU A 280 2.13 -26.45 -1.73
CA LEU A 280 2.65 -27.51 -0.89
C LEU A 280 2.71 -28.87 -1.62
N ARG A 281 1.68 -29.20 -2.43
CA ARG A 281 1.67 -30.43 -3.24
C ARG A 281 2.81 -30.43 -4.27
N LEU A 282 3.02 -29.29 -4.94
CA LEU A 282 4.11 -29.12 -5.90
C LEU A 282 5.47 -29.21 -5.22
N ALA A 283 5.67 -28.53 -4.09
CA ALA A 283 6.90 -28.60 -3.31
C ALA A 283 7.23 -30.02 -2.88
N LYS A 284 6.23 -30.77 -2.39
CA LYS A 284 6.42 -32.18 -1.97
C LYS A 284 6.87 -33.13 -3.10
N ARG A 285 6.53 -32.79 -4.35
CA ARG A 285 6.91 -33.61 -5.52
C ARG A 285 8.34 -33.30 -6.04
N LYS A 286 8.88 -32.13 -5.67
CA LYS A 286 10.21 -31.71 -6.11
C LYS A 286 11.30 -32.33 -5.23
N ARG A 287 12.37 -32.83 -5.87
CA ARG A 287 13.59 -33.29 -5.16
C ARG A 287 14.50 -32.12 -4.78
N THR A 288 14.46 -31.05 -5.55
CA THR A 288 15.25 -29.82 -5.35
C THR A 288 14.37 -28.60 -5.60
N MET A 289 14.63 -27.53 -4.91
CA MET A 289 13.99 -26.22 -5.08
C MET A 289 15.08 -25.14 -5.18
N THR A 290 14.82 -24.13 -6.00
CA THR A 290 15.65 -22.93 -6.01
C THR A 290 15.42 -22.13 -4.72
N LEU A 291 16.41 -21.32 -4.32
CA LEU A 291 16.28 -20.43 -3.15
C LEU A 291 15.03 -19.54 -3.27
N LYS A 292 14.77 -18.99 -4.46
CA LYS A 292 13.59 -18.14 -4.72
C LYS A 292 12.27 -18.88 -4.53
N GLU A 293 12.18 -20.13 -4.98
CA GLU A 293 10.98 -20.96 -4.77
C GLU A 293 10.77 -21.26 -3.30
N LEU A 294 11.85 -21.58 -2.57
CA LEU A 294 11.80 -21.85 -1.14
C LEU A 294 11.39 -20.60 -0.36
N GLN A 295 11.97 -19.43 -0.66
CA GLN A 295 11.59 -18.16 -0.04
C GLN A 295 10.11 -17.80 -0.31
N SER A 296 9.62 -18.04 -1.53
CA SER A 296 8.20 -17.82 -1.87
C SER A 296 7.27 -18.75 -1.07
N LEU A 297 7.64 -20.01 -0.92
CA LEU A 297 6.89 -20.98 -0.11
C LEU A 297 6.89 -20.57 1.37
N ILE A 298 8.04 -20.20 1.92
CA ILE A 298 8.17 -19.71 3.30
C ILE A 298 7.29 -18.49 3.53
N GLY A 299 7.30 -17.50 2.62
CA GLY A 299 6.46 -16.32 2.73
C GLY A 299 4.96 -16.66 2.79
N LEU A 300 4.51 -17.58 1.92
CA LEU A 300 3.13 -18.05 1.91
C LEU A 300 2.74 -18.77 3.21
N LEU A 301 3.60 -19.64 3.72
CA LEU A 301 3.38 -20.37 4.96
C LEU A 301 3.46 -19.46 6.20
N ASN A 302 4.37 -18.48 6.19
CA ASN A 302 4.47 -17.50 7.27
C ASN A 302 3.19 -16.66 7.39
N PHE A 303 2.60 -16.27 6.25
CA PHE A 303 1.29 -15.62 6.24
C PHE A 303 0.20 -16.51 6.85
N ALA A 304 0.20 -17.81 6.54
CA ALA A 304 -0.75 -18.75 7.14
C ALA A 304 -0.60 -18.89 8.65
N CYS A 305 0.60 -18.72 9.17
CA CYS A 305 0.87 -18.77 10.60
C CYS A 305 0.21 -17.63 11.40
N LEU A 306 -0.35 -16.62 10.75
CA LEU A 306 -1.19 -15.60 11.40
C LEU A 306 -2.47 -16.21 11.98
N VAL A 307 -2.99 -17.28 11.35
CA VAL A 307 -4.21 -17.97 11.80
C VAL A 307 -3.95 -19.42 12.24
N VAL A 308 -2.80 -20.00 11.84
CA VAL A 308 -2.37 -21.34 12.22
C VAL A 308 -1.12 -21.24 13.08
N VAL A 309 -1.28 -20.75 14.30
CA VAL A 309 -0.18 -20.42 15.21
C VAL A 309 0.86 -21.56 15.37
N PRO A 310 0.47 -22.86 15.53
CA PRO A 310 1.44 -23.96 15.62
C PRO A 310 2.31 -24.14 14.37
N GLY A 311 1.91 -23.58 13.22
CA GLY A 311 2.65 -23.66 11.96
C GLY A 311 4.04 -23.04 12.03
N ARG A 312 4.24 -22.02 12.88
CA ARG A 312 5.54 -21.35 13.06
C ARG A 312 6.67 -22.30 13.45
N THR A 313 6.37 -23.29 14.29
CA THR A 313 7.35 -24.29 14.72
C THR A 313 7.89 -25.12 13.55
N PHE A 314 7.02 -25.48 12.62
CA PHE A 314 7.41 -26.26 11.43
C PHE A 314 8.12 -25.40 10.39
N LEU A 315 7.77 -24.12 10.32
CA LEU A 315 8.36 -23.17 9.35
C LEU A 315 9.84 -22.91 9.63
N ARG A 316 10.28 -22.95 10.89
CA ARG A 316 11.66 -22.68 11.30
C ARG A 316 12.67 -23.50 10.49
N ARG A 317 12.42 -24.80 10.32
CA ARG A 317 13.31 -25.69 9.57
C ARG A 317 13.47 -25.32 8.10
N LEU A 318 12.41 -24.76 7.47
CA LEU A 318 12.48 -24.28 6.10
C LEU A 318 13.26 -22.97 6.02
N ILE A 319 13.14 -22.09 7.01
CA ILE A 319 13.88 -20.84 7.10
C ILE A 319 15.38 -21.15 7.24
N ASP A 320 15.76 -22.10 8.09
CA ASP A 320 17.17 -22.49 8.30
C ASP A 320 17.85 -23.00 7.01
N LEU A 321 17.06 -23.45 6.02
CA LEU A 321 17.58 -23.84 4.69
C LEU A 321 17.88 -22.65 3.77
N THR A 322 17.49 -21.42 4.15
CA THR A 322 17.70 -20.20 3.34
C THR A 322 18.89 -19.35 3.82
N CYS A 323 19.49 -19.74 4.96
CA CYS A 323 20.69 -19.12 5.56
C CYS A 323 22.01 -19.82 5.06
#